data_263bb8c532bcda55b1e49ead6ba4e257
#
_entry.id   263bb8c532bcda55b1e49ead6ba4e257
#
_cell.length_a   1.000
_cell.length_b   1.000
_cell.length_c   1.000
_cell.angle_alpha   90.00
_cell.angle_beta   90.00
_cell.angle_gamma   90.00
#
_symmetry.space_group_name_H-M   'P 1'
#
loop_
_entity.id
_entity.type
_entity.pdbx_description
1 polymer ?
#
loop_
_entity_poly.entity_id
_entity_poly.type
_entity_poly.pdbx_seq_one_letter_code
_entity_poly.pdbx_strand_id
1 'polypeptide(L)'
;MTPHRSARFAIIAAVLALVVPLTGCVSAFVPKPVNTTSTPTGEKVAADLEPFYGQKLKWKSCAGGDFQCTTATAPLDWVDPGRATIDLALIRKPATGTRLGSLLVNPGGPGASGYEFVKDSLSYAVDEKLQAAYDIVGFDPRGVNKSSAVSCYDKPAQLDAYLFSIPTAPTYSDAWIAENEASAAAFGQACLKYTGDLLGFVDTNSAARDLDLLRATLGDKKLNYLGYSYGTLLGATFAELFPKKTGHLVLDGALDPATSDFDVTKVQAEGFESALTAYLKDCLSGKDCPFTGGVTASLARIRALLDSLDASPIRSSDGRELGSGAMFTAIILPLYSKSNWKYLDTLFSSVEKGDADFAFQLADSYYERNANGTYNDNSTEAFIAINCLDYKSTSTDATMRAEAAELKKVAPTLGPQMSYGGTSCADWPYKSTRERGPIVAAGSAPIIVVGTTNDPATPYVWAKNLAAELQNGHLVTYTGEGHTAYNKSNSCVNDAVDDFFLHDTVPTKDPRC
;
A
#
# COMPACT_ATOMS: atom_id res chain seq x y z
N MET A 1 2.17 -74.76 25.59
CA MET A 1 1.34 -75.89 25.11
C MET A 1 0.92 -75.59 23.70
N THR A 2 1.37 -76.42 22.84
CA THR A 2 1.26 -76.59 21.41
C THR A 2 -0.18 -76.80 20.89
N PRO A 3 -0.37 -77.08 19.64
CA PRO A 3 -0.87 -76.27 18.53
C PRO A 3 -2.06 -76.95 17.81
N HIS A 4 -2.67 -76.36 16.83
CA HIS A 4 -3.28 -77.08 15.70
C HIS A 4 -3.41 -76.18 14.47
N ARG A 5 -2.84 -76.58 13.55
CA ARG A 5 -2.76 -76.89 12.11
C ARG A 5 -4.12 -77.24 11.47
N SER A 6 -4.17 -76.82 10.22
CA SER A 6 -4.74 -77.41 8.98
C SER A 6 -5.96 -76.66 8.46
N ALA A 7 -6.23 -76.50 7.17
CA ALA A 7 -5.64 -77.04 5.93
C ALA A 7 -6.22 -76.24 4.72
N ARG A 8 -5.48 -76.23 3.69
CA ARG A 8 -5.69 -75.83 2.30
C ARG A 8 -7.07 -76.17 1.72
N PHE A 9 -7.61 -75.25 0.87
CA PHE A 9 -8.07 -75.69 -0.50
C PHE A 9 -7.94 -74.53 -1.48
N ALA A 10 -7.26 -74.79 -2.55
CA ALA A 10 -7.10 -73.95 -3.71
C ALA A 10 -8.28 -74.14 -4.67
N ILE A 11 -8.84 -73.06 -5.18
CA ILE A 11 -9.65 -73.05 -6.39
C ILE A 11 -9.07 -71.98 -7.33
N ILE A 12 -8.52 -72.53 -8.44
CA ILE A 12 -8.07 -71.71 -9.60
C ILE A 12 -9.33 -71.43 -10.41
N ALA A 13 -9.65 -70.12 -10.58
CA ALA A 13 -10.57 -69.67 -11.61
C ALA A 13 -9.85 -68.62 -12.45
N ALA A 14 -9.48 -69.00 -13.68
CA ALA A 14 -8.94 -68.09 -14.68
C ALA A 14 -10.04 -67.11 -15.15
N VAL A 15 -9.86 -65.83 -14.95
CA VAL A 15 -10.62 -64.80 -15.62
C VAL A 15 -9.65 -63.97 -16.45
N LEU A 16 -9.76 -64.12 -17.78
CA LEU A 16 -9.14 -63.23 -18.76
C LEU A 16 -9.64 -61.80 -18.51
N ALA A 17 -8.82 -60.93 -17.94
CA ALA A 17 -9.08 -59.51 -17.90
C ALA A 17 -8.53 -58.88 -19.19
N LEU A 18 -9.41 -58.37 -20.01
CA LEU A 18 -9.09 -57.40 -21.08
C LEU A 18 -8.44 -56.17 -20.44
N VAL A 19 -7.14 -56.04 -20.63
CA VAL A 19 -6.43 -54.78 -20.36
C VAL A 19 -6.69 -53.86 -21.55
N VAL A 20 -7.69 -53.01 -21.44
CA VAL A 20 -7.83 -51.84 -22.31
C VAL A 20 -6.83 -50.80 -21.81
N PRO A 21 -5.87 -50.33 -22.63
CA PRO A 21 -5.00 -49.23 -22.22
C PRO A 21 -5.81 -47.95 -22.21
N LEU A 22 -6.18 -47.46 -21.01
CA LEU A 22 -6.64 -46.09 -20.76
C LEU A 22 -5.43 -45.14 -20.79
N THR A 23 -4.77 -45.07 -21.95
CA THR A 23 -3.80 -44.03 -22.28
C THR A 23 -4.50 -43.01 -23.18
N GLY A 24 -5.32 -42.20 -22.60
CA GLY A 24 -5.95 -41.12 -23.36
C GLY A 24 -6.60 -40.11 -22.43
N CYS A 25 -6.08 -38.86 -22.48
CA CYS A 25 -6.72 -37.66 -21.99
C CYS A 25 -6.53 -37.25 -20.52
N VAL A 26 -5.29 -37.24 -20.02
CA VAL A 26 -4.93 -36.38 -18.89
C VAL A 26 -4.20 -35.10 -19.35
N SER A 27 -3.74 -35.05 -20.61
CA SER A 27 -3.04 -33.87 -21.16
C SER A 27 -3.99 -32.74 -21.65
N ALA A 28 -5.31 -32.88 -21.52
CA ALA A 28 -6.28 -31.92 -22.04
C ALA A 28 -6.67 -30.78 -21.05
N PHE A 29 -6.17 -30.81 -19.80
CA PHE A 29 -6.47 -29.83 -18.79
C PHE A 29 -5.27 -28.99 -18.31
N VAL A 30 -4.14 -29.06 -18.99
CA VAL A 30 -3.10 -28.04 -18.77
C VAL A 30 -3.48 -26.83 -19.64
N PRO A 31 -3.88 -25.70 -19.06
CA PRO A 31 -4.17 -24.52 -19.87
C PRO A 31 -2.94 -24.22 -20.73
N LYS A 32 -3.12 -24.15 -22.05
CA LYS A 32 -2.03 -23.73 -22.93
C LYS A 32 -1.62 -22.33 -22.50
N PRO A 33 -0.31 -22.04 -22.41
CA PRO A 33 0.15 -20.70 -22.10
C PRO A 33 -0.43 -19.73 -23.13
N VAL A 34 -1.31 -18.84 -22.69
CA VAL A 34 -1.95 -17.86 -23.56
C VAL A 34 -0.98 -16.69 -23.69
N ASN A 35 -0.26 -16.64 -24.80
CA ASN A 35 0.51 -15.46 -25.17
C ASN A 35 -0.39 -14.52 -25.96
N THR A 36 -0.68 -13.35 -25.42
CA THR A 36 -1.48 -12.31 -26.08
C THR A 36 -0.66 -11.03 -26.24
N THR A 37 -1.02 -10.21 -27.21
CA THR A 37 -0.37 -8.94 -27.45
C THR A 37 -1.42 -7.83 -27.37
N SER A 38 -1.12 -6.75 -26.67
CA SER A 38 -2.02 -5.60 -26.60
C SER A 38 -2.10 -4.87 -27.93
N THR A 39 -3.20 -4.15 -28.13
CA THR A 39 -3.37 -3.22 -29.24
C THR A 39 -3.46 -1.81 -28.65
N PRO A 40 -2.40 -0.99 -28.74
CA PRO A 40 -2.42 0.38 -28.24
C PRO A 40 -3.53 1.22 -28.88
N THR A 41 -3.95 2.30 -28.21
CA THR A 41 -5.00 3.20 -28.71
C THR A 41 -4.66 3.85 -30.06
N GLY A 42 -3.37 3.99 -30.39
CA GLY A 42 -2.91 4.68 -31.59
C GLY A 42 -3.18 6.19 -31.55
N GLU A 43 -3.37 6.77 -30.38
CA GLU A 43 -3.56 8.20 -30.22
C GLU A 43 -2.32 8.99 -30.64
N LYS A 44 -2.53 10.22 -31.12
CA LYS A 44 -1.42 11.11 -31.47
C LYS A 44 -0.78 11.68 -30.20
N VAL A 45 0.52 11.52 -30.11
CA VAL A 45 1.37 12.10 -29.07
C VAL A 45 2.52 12.87 -29.72
N ALA A 46 3.37 13.55 -28.95
CA ALA A 46 4.60 14.14 -29.43
C ALA A 46 5.52 13.07 -30.04
N ALA A 47 6.31 13.40 -31.04
CA ALA A 47 7.09 12.43 -31.81
C ALA A 47 8.09 11.62 -30.95
N ASP A 48 8.64 12.23 -29.92
CA ASP A 48 9.53 11.63 -28.93
C ASP A 48 8.81 10.65 -27.97
N LEU A 49 7.49 10.76 -27.85
CA LEU A 49 6.65 9.86 -27.05
C LEU A 49 6.04 8.71 -27.89
N GLU A 50 6.05 8.80 -29.23
CA GLU A 50 5.47 7.75 -30.10
C GLU A 50 6.03 6.34 -29.80
N PRO A 51 7.35 6.13 -29.57
CA PRO A 51 7.88 4.80 -29.25
C PRO A 51 7.28 4.20 -27.99
N PHE A 52 6.95 5.03 -27.00
CA PHE A 52 6.36 4.58 -25.72
C PHE A 52 4.86 4.29 -25.89
N TYR A 53 4.09 5.18 -26.47
CA TYR A 53 2.64 5.02 -26.63
C TYR A 53 2.26 4.00 -27.71
N GLY A 54 3.13 3.74 -28.67
CA GLY A 54 2.93 2.75 -29.74
C GLY A 54 3.38 1.34 -29.39
N GLN A 55 3.99 1.11 -28.21
CA GLN A 55 4.49 -0.20 -27.84
C GLN A 55 3.36 -1.22 -27.66
N LYS A 56 3.59 -2.45 -28.10
CA LYS A 56 2.66 -3.57 -27.98
C LYS A 56 3.12 -4.47 -26.83
N LEU A 57 2.35 -4.49 -25.74
CA LEU A 57 2.65 -5.30 -24.57
C LEU A 57 2.48 -6.78 -24.88
N LYS A 58 3.52 -7.56 -24.66
CA LYS A 58 3.53 -9.03 -24.87
C LYS A 58 3.25 -9.73 -23.56
N TRP A 59 2.00 -10.10 -23.37
CA TRP A 59 1.55 -10.82 -22.19
C TRP A 59 1.95 -12.29 -22.24
N LYS A 60 2.51 -12.80 -21.15
CA LYS A 60 2.89 -14.20 -20.95
C LYS A 60 2.19 -14.75 -19.72
N SER A 61 1.80 -16.01 -19.73
CA SER A 61 1.29 -16.68 -18.53
C SER A 61 2.32 -16.64 -17.40
N CYS A 62 1.87 -16.35 -16.19
CA CYS A 62 2.69 -16.27 -14.97
C CYS A 62 1.87 -16.68 -13.74
N ALA A 63 2.51 -16.74 -12.57
CA ALA A 63 1.88 -17.01 -11.28
C ALA A 63 0.93 -18.22 -11.31
N GLY A 64 1.46 -19.39 -11.73
CA GLY A 64 0.69 -20.64 -11.78
C GLY A 64 -0.25 -20.78 -12.97
N GLY A 65 -0.27 -19.81 -13.91
CA GLY A 65 -1.07 -19.86 -15.13
C GLY A 65 -2.39 -19.07 -15.07
N ASP A 66 -2.80 -18.63 -13.91
CA ASP A 66 -4.04 -17.87 -13.72
C ASP A 66 -3.92 -16.40 -14.09
N PHE A 67 -2.70 -15.89 -14.17
CA PHE A 67 -2.37 -14.52 -14.49
C PHE A 67 -1.53 -14.43 -15.75
N GLN A 68 -1.45 -13.20 -16.27
CA GLN A 68 -0.56 -12.84 -17.37
C GLN A 68 0.30 -11.66 -16.94
N CYS A 69 1.59 -11.71 -17.27
CA CYS A 69 2.56 -10.70 -16.91
C CYS A 69 3.21 -10.08 -18.15
N THR A 70 3.59 -8.83 -18.04
CA THR A 70 4.32 -8.09 -19.07
C THR A 70 5.12 -6.94 -18.44
N THR A 71 5.93 -6.28 -19.26
CA THR A 71 6.63 -5.05 -18.91
C THR A 71 6.31 -4.01 -19.96
N ALA A 72 6.02 -2.78 -19.52
CA ALA A 72 5.95 -1.60 -20.36
C ALA A 72 7.21 -0.76 -20.15
N THR A 73 7.71 -0.12 -21.21
CA THR A 73 8.82 0.81 -21.12
C THR A 73 8.26 2.24 -21.07
N ALA A 74 8.76 3.06 -20.14
CA ALA A 74 8.41 4.48 -20.00
C ALA A 74 9.67 5.35 -20.05
N PRO A 75 9.57 6.65 -20.38
CA PRO A 75 10.71 7.54 -20.26
C PRO A 75 11.08 7.73 -18.79
N LEU A 76 12.37 7.80 -18.49
CA LEU A 76 12.84 8.19 -17.16
C LEU A 76 12.35 9.60 -16.83
N ASP A 77 12.58 10.54 -17.74
CA ASP A 77 12.18 11.93 -17.62
C ASP A 77 11.09 12.26 -18.65
N TRP A 78 9.91 12.64 -18.17
CA TRP A 78 8.78 13.02 -19.02
C TRP A 78 8.97 14.38 -19.73
N VAL A 79 9.94 15.19 -19.29
CA VAL A 79 10.31 16.47 -19.93
C VAL A 79 11.36 16.25 -21.02
N ASP A 80 12.25 15.27 -20.85
CA ASP A 80 13.25 14.83 -21.83
C ASP A 80 13.14 13.31 -22.06
N PRO A 81 12.16 12.84 -22.85
CA PRO A 81 11.92 11.41 -23.07
C PRO A 81 13.07 10.64 -23.71
N GLY A 82 13.98 11.37 -24.36
CA GLY A 82 15.18 10.80 -24.99
C GLY A 82 16.33 10.49 -24.04
N ARG A 83 16.29 10.98 -22.80
CA ARG A 83 17.38 10.86 -21.82
C ARG A 83 17.69 9.41 -21.44
N ALA A 84 16.70 8.66 -21.01
CA ALA A 84 16.80 7.26 -20.60
C ALA A 84 15.39 6.65 -20.48
N THR A 85 15.32 5.34 -20.30
CA THR A 85 14.07 4.62 -20.12
C THR A 85 14.05 3.84 -18.81
N ILE A 86 12.84 3.56 -18.33
CA ILE A 86 12.56 2.69 -17.19
C ILE A 86 11.56 1.61 -17.59
N ASP A 87 11.52 0.55 -16.82
CA ASP A 87 10.57 -0.54 -16.97
C ASP A 87 9.46 -0.46 -15.92
N LEU A 88 8.21 -0.66 -16.35
CA LEU A 88 7.03 -0.76 -15.52
C LEU A 88 6.50 -2.20 -15.59
N ALA A 89 6.48 -2.90 -14.48
CA ALA A 89 5.98 -4.26 -14.39
C ALA A 89 4.46 -4.30 -14.22
N LEU A 90 3.80 -5.15 -15.00
CA LEU A 90 2.35 -5.36 -14.95
C LEU A 90 2.02 -6.84 -14.80
N ILE A 91 0.99 -7.08 -14.01
CA ILE A 91 0.27 -8.36 -13.95
C ILE A 91 -1.20 -8.10 -14.25
N ARG A 92 -1.88 -9.05 -14.89
CA ARG A 92 -3.33 -8.98 -15.02
C ARG A 92 -4.01 -10.32 -14.77
N LYS A 93 -5.18 -10.27 -14.17
CA LYS A 93 -6.18 -11.33 -14.20
C LYS A 93 -7.14 -11.00 -15.34
N PRO A 94 -7.20 -11.79 -16.41
CA PRO A 94 -8.17 -11.57 -17.49
C PRO A 94 -9.61 -11.69 -16.98
N ALA A 95 -10.50 -10.86 -17.53
CA ALA A 95 -11.94 -10.93 -17.25
C ALA A 95 -12.47 -12.35 -17.47
N THR A 96 -13.32 -12.83 -16.55
CA THR A 96 -13.91 -14.17 -16.65
C THR A 96 -15.22 -14.20 -17.43
N GLY A 97 -15.81 -13.02 -17.70
CA GLY A 97 -17.03 -12.81 -18.50
C GLY A 97 -16.81 -11.86 -19.68
N THR A 98 -17.83 -11.06 -20.00
CA THR A 98 -17.76 -10.06 -21.08
C THR A 98 -16.88 -8.89 -20.66
N ARG A 99 -15.73 -8.74 -21.33
CA ARG A 99 -14.74 -7.71 -21.01
C ARG A 99 -15.24 -6.30 -21.39
N LEU A 100 -15.24 -5.39 -20.43
CA LEU A 100 -15.53 -3.96 -20.62
C LEU A 100 -14.27 -3.13 -20.88
N GLY A 101 -13.13 -3.53 -20.31
CA GLY A 101 -11.86 -2.80 -20.41
C GLY A 101 -10.82 -3.32 -19.42
N SER A 102 -9.76 -2.55 -19.18
CA SER A 102 -8.84 -2.78 -18.08
C SER A 102 -9.25 -1.95 -16.86
N LEU A 103 -9.15 -2.51 -15.67
CA LEU A 103 -9.26 -1.81 -14.39
C LEU A 103 -7.88 -1.86 -13.71
N LEU A 104 -7.21 -0.72 -13.66
CA LEU A 104 -5.92 -0.60 -12.99
C LEU A 104 -6.14 -0.43 -11.49
N VAL A 105 -5.41 -1.19 -10.68
CA VAL A 105 -5.54 -1.18 -9.21
C VAL A 105 -4.22 -0.80 -8.57
N ASN A 106 -4.27 0.12 -7.59
CA ASN A 106 -3.11 0.55 -6.82
C ASN A 106 -3.41 0.51 -5.31
N PRO A 107 -2.63 -0.25 -4.51
CA PRO A 107 -2.85 -0.40 -3.06
C PRO A 107 -2.48 0.84 -2.24
N GLY A 108 -1.64 1.74 -2.75
CA GLY A 108 -1.16 2.92 -2.05
C GLY A 108 0.25 2.79 -1.50
N GLY A 109 0.43 3.15 -0.27
CA GLY A 109 1.69 3.34 0.43
C GLY A 109 2.01 4.83 0.60
N PRO A 110 2.78 5.51 -0.29
CA PRO A 110 3.35 5.04 -1.57
C PRO A 110 4.36 3.90 -1.42
N GLY A 111 4.69 3.24 -2.51
CA GLY A 111 5.71 2.19 -2.52
C GLY A 111 5.19 0.76 -2.41
N ALA A 112 3.91 0.54 -2.09
CA ALA A 112 3.34 -0.79 -2.10
C ALA A 112 3.15 -1.32 -3.54
N SER A 113 3.48 -2.60 -3.74
CA SER A 113 3.40 -3.25 -5.04
C SER A 113 1.97 -3.51 -5.49
N GLY A 114 1.54 -2.86 -6.57
CA GLY A 114 0.26 -3.17 -7.21
C GLY A 114 0.28 -4.51 -7.93
N TYR A 115 1.45 -4.94 -8.39
CA TYR A 115 1.65 -6.25 -9.01
C TYR A 115 1.39 -7.38 -7.99
N GLU A 116 2.05 -7.37 -6.84
CA GLU A 116 1.86 -8.39 -5.80
C GLU A 116 0.46 -8.29 -5.18
N PHE A 117 -0.09 -7.08 -5.02
CA PHE A 117 -1.44 -6.89 -4.50
C PHE A 117 -2.51 -7.59 -5.34
N VAL A 118 -2.45 -7.46 -6.67
CA VAL A 118 -3.36 -8.18 -7.57
C VAL A 118 -3.05 -9.67 -7.61
N LYS A 119 -1.78 -10.07 -7.53
CA LYS A 119 -1.38 -11.48 -7.55
C LYS A 119 -1.87 -12.24 -6.31
N ASP A 120 -1.64 -11.67 -5.12
CA ASP A 120 -1.77 -12.39 -3.85
C ASP A 120 -3.05 -12.05 -3.07
N SER A 121 -3.71 -10.92 -3.41
CA SER A 121 -4.86 -10.38 -2.67
C SER A 121 -6.03 -9.97 -3.58
N LEU A 122 -6.18 -10.58 -4.75
CA LEU A 122 -7.17 -10.19 -5.77
C LEU A 122 -8.60 -10.09 -5.21
N SER A 123 -9.06 -11.12 -4.49
CA SER A 123 -10.41 -11.16 -3.92
C SER A 123 -10.64 -10.16 -2.79
N TYR A 124 -9.56 -9.69 -2.16
CA TYR A 124 -9.62 -8.60 -1.20
C TYR A 124 -9.62 -7.23 -1.90
N ALA A 125 -8.88 -7.12 -2.99
CA ALA A 125 -8.72 -5.88 -3.74
C ALA A 125 -9.97 -5.54 -4.58
N VAL A 126 -10.61 -6.52 -5.22
CA VAL A 126 -11.66 -6.29 -6.22
C VAL A 126 -12.77 -7.33 -6.09
N ASP A 127 -14.02 -6.88 -6.09
CA ASP A 127 -15.21 -7.76 -6.07
C ASP A 127 -15.26 -8.68 -7.30
N GLU A 128 -15.87 -9.86 -7.15
CA GLU A 128 -16.01 -10.86 -8.21
C GLU A 128 -16.78 -10.35 -9.43
N LYS A 129 -17.75 -9.44 -9.25
CA LYS A 129 -18.50 -8.82 -10.35
C LYS A 129 -17.59 -7.99 -11.26
N LEU A 130 -16.66 -7.22 -10.66
CA LEU A 130 -15.69 -6.46 -11.43
C LEU A 130 -14.62 -7.37 -12.07
N GLN A 131 -14.20 -8.45 -11.39
CA GLN A 131 -13.31 -9.47 -11.96
C GLN A 131 -13.94 -10.19 -13.17
N ALA A 132 -15.26 -10.29 -13.21
CA ALA A 132 -15.96 -10.83 -14.36
C ALA A 132 -16.00 -9.87 -15.56
N ALA A 133 -16.01 -8.57 -15.31
CA ALA A 133 -16.21 -7.53 -16.33
C ALA A 133 -14.93 -6.85 -16.82
N TYR A 134 -13.87 -6.84 -16.03
CA TYR A 134 -12.62 -6.15 -16.35
C TYR A 134 -11.41 -7.09 -16.33
N ASP A 135 -10.44 -6.82 -17.20
CA ASP A 135 -9.07 -7.29 -16.94
C ASP A 135 -8.56 -6.52 -15.72
N ILE A 136 -8.37 -7.19 -14.58
CA ILE A 136 -7.84 -6.55 -13.37
C ILE A 136 -6.33 -6.46 -13.51
N VAL A 137 -5.81 -5.24 -13.57
CA VAL A 137 -4.40 -4.96 -13.82
C VAL A 137 -3.73 -4.39 -12.57
N GLY A 138 -2.80 -5.14 -12.00
CA GLY A 138 -1.83 -4.65 -11.03
C GLY A 138 -0.59 -4.15 -11.75
N PHE A 139 -0.04 -3.06 -11.28
CA PHE A 139 1.21 -2.51 -11.79
C PHE A 139 2.05 -1.98 -10.64
N ASP A 140 3.36 -2.07 -10.80
CA ASP A 140 4.27 -1.39 -9.88
C ASP A 140 4.59 -0.02 -10.47
N PRO A 141 4.33 1.07 -9.74
CA PRO A 141 4.77 2.41 -10.16
C PRO A 141 6.29 2.48 -10.34
N ARG A 142 6.77 3.51 -11.02
CA ARG A 142 8.21 3.80 -11.07
C ARG A 142 8.80 3.87 -9.66
N GLY A 143 9.96 3.29 -9.46
CA GLY A 143 10.62 3.19 -8.16
C GLY A 143 10.18 1.99 -7.31
N VAL A 144 9.17 1.23 -7.71
CA VAL A 144 8.54 0.19 -6.89
C VAL A 144 8.83 -1.22 -7.42
N ASN A 145 9.27 -2.09 -6.54
CA ASN A 145 9.37 -3.55 -6.61
C ASN A 145 9.88 -4.10 -7.96
N LYS A 146 9.01 -4.69 -8.81
CA LYS A 146 9.37 -5.31 -10.09
C LYS A 146 9.53 -4.33 -11.25
N SER A 147 9.09 -3.10 -11.10
CA SER A 147 9.44 -2.00 -11.99
C SER A 147 10.90 -1.58 -11.77
N SER A 148 11.41 -0.61 -12.54
CA SER A 148 12.69 0.01 -12.21
C SER A 148 12.60 0.56 -10.78
N ALA A 149 13.22 -0.16 -9.82
CA ALA A 149 13.02 0.01 -8.39
C ALA A 149 14.03 0.97 -7.77
N VAL A 150 13.62 1.70 -6.73
CA VAL A 150 14.54 2.36 -5.79
C VAL A 150 15.23 1.28 -4.98
N SER A 151 16.56 1.41 -4.82
CA SER A 151 17.36 0.57 -3.93
C SER A 151 18.31 1.46 -3.16
N CYS A 152 18.34 1.30 -1.84
CA CYS A 152 19.17 2.13 -0.98
C CYS A 152 20.33 1.33 -0.36
N TYR A 153 20.18 0.02 -0.25
CA TYR A 153 21.20 -0.84 0.36
C TYR A 153 21.37 -2.15 -0.42
N ASP A 154 22.59 -2.71 -0.37
CA ASP A 154 22.91 -4.02 -0.94
C ASP A 154 22.78 -5.17 0.07
N LYS A 155 22.61 -4.85 1.35
CA LYS A 155 22.46 -5.82 2.45
C LYS A 155 21.26 -5.48 3.31
N PRO A 156 20.33 -6.44 3.52
CA PRO A 156 19.16 -6.24 4.36
C PRO A 156 19.46 -5.71 5.77
N ALA A 157 20.60 -6.13 6.37
CA ALA A 157 21.01 -5.67 7.69
C ALA A 157 21.28 -4.15 7.78
N GLN A 158 21.53 -3.48 6.66
CA GLN A 158 21.69 -2.02 6.64
C GLN A 158 20.31 -1.33 6.71
N LEU A 159 19.30 -1.91 6.09
CA LEU A 159 17.92 -1.46 6.24
C LEU A 159 17.40 -1.76 7.64
N ASP A 160 17.72 -2.95 8.20
CA ASP A 160 17.43 -3.26 9.61
C ASP A 160 18.02 -2.20 10.56
N ALA A 161 19.27 -1.80 10.34
CA ALA A 161 19.93 -0.76 11.14
C ALA A 161 19.20 0.60 10.99
N TYR A 162 18.80 0.97 9.81
CA TYR A 162 18.04 2.20 9.57
C TYR A 162 16.67 2.19 10.26
N LEU A 163 15.94 1.08 10.21
CA LEU A 163 14.56 0.98 10.70
C LEU A 163 14.45 0.74 12.21
N PHE A 164 15.40 -0.01 12.80
CA PHE A 164 15.26 -0.53 14.15
C PHE A 164 16.33 -0.02 15.14
N SER A 165 17.32 0.78 14.69
CA SER A 165 18.28 1.38 15.62
C SER A 165 17.60 2.40 16.52
N ILE A 166 17.94 2.36 17.80
CA ILE A 166 17.51 3.34 18.79
C ILE A 166 18.57 4.44 18.85
N PRO A 167 18.21 5.73 18.64
CA PRO A 167 19.15 6.84 18.80
C PRO A 167 19.81 6.85 20.17
N THR A 168 21.09 7.20 20.22
CA THR A 168 21.87 7.20 21.47
C THR A 168 21.71 8.47 22.28
N ALA A 169 21.37 9.57 21.62
CA ALA A 169 21.14 10.86 22.27
C ALA A 169 19.78 10.88 22.98
N PRO A 170 19.63 11.66 24.08
CA PRO A 170 18.34 11.79 24.76
C PRO A 170 17.24 12.27 23.81
N THR A 171 16.15 11.55 23.76
CA THR A 171 15.00 11.79 22.85
C THR A 171 14.58 13.26 22.88
N TYR A 172 14.37 13.84 21.70
CA TYR A 172 13.99 15.24 21.44
C TYR A 172 15.04 16.32 21.81
N SER A 173 16.27 15.91 22.20
CA SER A 173 17.38 16.87 22.33
C SER A 173 17.91 17.32 20.96
N ASP A 174 18.70 18.42 20.93
CA ASP A 174 19.35 18.87 19.68
C ASP A 174 20.29 17.78 19.12
N ALA A 175 20.97 17.02 19.99
CA ALA A 175 21.81 15.91 19.58
C ALA A 175 20.99 14.77 18.96
N TRP A 176 19.79 14.48 19.47
CA TRP A 176 18.89 13.48 18.90
C TRP A 176 18.37 13.90 17.53
N ILE A 177 18.01 15.18 17.35
CA ILE A 177 17.59 15.72 16.04
C ILE A 177 18.73 15.55 15.04
N ALA A 178 19.93 15.99 15.39
CA ALA A 178 21.12 15.86 14.53
C ALA A 178 21.48 14.40 14.18
N GLU A 179 21.29 13.46 15.11
CA GLU A 179 21.51 12.02 14.88
C GLU A 179 20.51 11.47 13.85
N ASN A 180 19.20 11.86 13.94
CA ASN A 180 18.18 11.45 12.99
C ASN A 180 18.39 12.09 11.61
N GLU A 181 18.73 13.36 11.54
CA GLU A 181 19.07 14.04 10.27
C GLU A 181 20.27 13.40 9.59
N ALA A 182 21.32 13.09 10.34
CA ALA A 182 22.50 12.39 9.82
C ALA A 182 22.16 10.99 9.29
N SER A 183 21.29 10.26 9.99
CA SER A 183 20.80 8.95 9.55
C SER A 183 19.99 9.05 8.25
N ALA A 184 19.05 10.01 8.16
CA ALA A 184 18.26 10.24 6.97
C ALA A 184 19.11 10.70 5.77
N ALA A 185 20.08 11.59 6.00
CA ALA A 185 21.01 12.03 4.96
C ALA A 185 21.87 10.85 4.45
N ALA A 186 22.38 10.01 5.35
CA ALA A 186 23.13 8.81 4.97
C ALA A 186 22.28 7.82 4.16
N PHE A 187 21.02 7.63 4.54
CA PHE A 187 20.05 6.83 3.78
C PHE A 187 19.81 7.41 2.39
N GLY A 188 19.57 8.71 2.25
CA GLY A 188 19.38 9.38 0.98
C GLY A 188 20.58 9.25 0.04
N GLN A 189 21.82 9.38 0.58
CA GLN A 189 23.06 9.18 -0.19
C GLN A 189 23.24 7.72 -0.62
N ALA A 190 22.85 6.76 0.21
CA ALA A 190 22.83 5.35 -0.15
C ALA A 190 21.82 5.08 -1.28
N CYS A 191 20.61 5.64 -1.18
CA CYS A 191 19.63 5.55 -2.26
C CYS A 191 20.16 6.13 -3.59
N LEU A 192 20.81 7.29 -3.56
CA LEU A 192 21.44 7.86 -4.76
C LEU A 192 22.51 6.95 -5.36
N LYS A 193 23.32 6.35 -4.51
CA LYS A 193 24.41 5.45 -4.95
C LYS A 193 23.88 4.20 -5.66
N TYR A 194 22.82 3.59 -5.15
CA TYR A 194 22.32 2.31 -5.67
C TYR A 194 21.21 2.45 -6.71
N THR A 195 20.43 3.55 -6.67
CA THR A 195 19.35 3.83 -7.62
C THR A 195 19.80 4.69 -8.80
N GLY A 196 20.75 5.59 -8.58
CA GLY A 196 21.19 6.55 -9.58
C GLY A 196 20.12 7.59 -9.93
N ASP A 197 20.08 7.99 -11.20
CA ASP A 197 19.22 9.08 -11.70
C ASP A 197 17.73 8.86 -11.46
N LEU A 198 17.26 7.60 -11.46
CA LEU A 198 15.84 7.28 -11.21
C LEU A 198 15.32 7.91 -9.92
N LEU A 199 16.19 8.04 -8.90
CA LEU A 199 15.80 8.61 -7.60
C LEU A 199 15.22 10.02 -7.70
N GLY A 200 15.57 10.77 -8.75
CA GLY A 200 15.05 12.12 -8.99
C GLY A 200 13.72 12.17 -9.76
N PHE A 201 13.17 11.01 -10.16
CA PHE A 201 12.03 10.92 -11.07
C PHE A 201 10.91 9.99 -10.58
N VAL A 202 10.88 9.64 -9.31
CA VAL A 202 9.86 8.75 -8.73
C VAL A 202 8.65 9.50 -8.13
N ASP A 203 8.50 10.78 -8.45
CA ASP A 203 7.41 11.63 -7.99
C ASP A 203 6.03 11.20 -8.54
N THR A 204 4.96 11.58 -7.84
CA THR A 204 3.58 11.22 -8.22
C THR A 204 3.15 11.80 -9.58
N ASN A 205 3.63 12.98 -10.00
CA ASN A 205 3.29 13.53 -11.32
C ASN A 205 3.87 12.67 -12.44
N SER A 206 5.09 12.18 -12.28
CA SER A 206 5.73 11.25 -13.21
C SER A 206 4.98 9.91 -13.25
N ALA A 207 4.60 9.36 -12.10
CA ALA A 207 3.80 8.14 -12.01
C ALA A 207 2.39 8.29 -12.62
N ALA A 208 1.75 9.47 -12.50
CA ALA A 208 0.46 9.75 -13.14
C ALA A 208 0.58 9.81 -14.68
N ARG A 209 1.71 10.25 -15.22
CA ARG A 209 1.99 10.18 -16.67
C ARG A 209 2.23 8.73 -17.12
N ASP A 210 2.84 7.90 -16.27
CA ASP A 210 2.94 6.47 -16.52
C ASP A 210 1.56 5.81 -16.61
N LEU A 211 0.61 6.21 -15.76
CA LEU A 211 -0.77 5.72 -15.87
C LEU A 211 -1.42 6.03 -17.23
N ASP A 212 -1.16 7.21 -17.81
CA ASP A 212 -1.66 7.53 -19.15
C ASP A 212 -1.01 6.66 -20.22
N LEU A 213 0.30 6.42 -20.10
CA LEU A 213 1.01 5.49 -20.97
C LEU A 213 0.45 4.07 -20.87
N LEU A 214 0.25 3.57 -19.65
CA LEU A 214 -0.31 2.23 -19.41
C LEU A 214 -1.72 2.11 -19.99
N ARG A 215 -2.60 3.10 -19.74
CA ARG A 215 -3.93 3.17 -20.35
C ARG A 215 -3.85 3.01 -21.88
N ALA A 216 -2.99 3.81 -22.53
CA ALA A 216 -2.87 3.83 -23.99
C ALA A 216 -2.33 2.51 -24.54
N THR A 217 -1.32 1.91 -23.90
CA THR A 217 -0.70 0.64 -24.31
C THR A 217 -1.58 -0.57 -24.04
N LEU A 218 -2.48 -0.49 -23.04
CA LEU A 218 -3.53 -1.49 -22.80
C LEU A 218 -4.67 -1.41 -23.83
N GLY A 219 -4.77 -0.30 -24.58
CA GLY A 219 -5.77 -0.08 -25.61
C GLY A 219 -7.05 0.61 -25.10
N ASP A 220 -7.04 1.14 -23.89
CA ASP A 220 -8.19 1.79 -23.29
C ASP A 220 -8.21 3.30 -23.60
N LYS A 221 -9.31 3.81 -24.16
CA LYS A 221 -9.46 5.25 -24.48
C LYS A 221 -9.52 6.12 -23.24
N LYS A 222 -10.06 5.56 -22.16
CA LYS A 222 -10.19 6.21 -20.85
C LYS A 222 -9.63 5.28 -19.78
N LEU A 223 -9.07 5.83 -18.72
CA LEU A 223 -8.56 5.08 -17.58
C LEU A 223 -9.72 4.67 -16.68
N ASN A 224 -9.87 3.36 -16.40
CA ASN A 224 -10.62 2.88 -15.25
C ASN A 224 -9.62 2.53 -14.16
N TYR A 225 -9.84 3.05 -12.96
CA TYR A 225 -8.85 3.01 -11.91
C TYR A 225 -9.50 2.90 -10.52
N LEU A 226 -8.95 2.01 -9.71
CA LEU A 226 -9.30 1.85 -8.31
C LEU A 226 -8.04 2.08 -7.48
N GLY A 227 -7.98 3.22 -6.82
CA GLY A 227 -6.86 3.61 -5.97
C GLY A 227 -7.24 3.58 -4.50
N TYR A 228 -6.42 2.93 -3.71
CA TYR A 228 -6.51 2.90 -2.25
C TYR A 228 -5.45 3.79 -1.62
N SER A 229 -5.80 4.51 -0.55
CA SER A 229 -4.83 5.27 0.24
C SER A 229 -4.04 6.26 -0.62
N TYR A 230 -2.70 6.22 -0.64
CA TYR A 230 -1.88 7.02 -1.56
C TYR A 230 -2.29 6.84 -3.04
N GLY A 231 -2.80 5.67 -3.43
CA GLY A 231 -3.33 5.47 -4.79
C GLY A 231 -4.43 6.45 -5.16
N THR A 232 -5.10 7.06 -4.19
CA THR A 232 -6.09 8.13 -4.43
C THR A 232 -5.43 9.42 -4.88
N LEU A 233 -4.28 9.79 -4.30
CA LEU A 233 -3.48 10.93 -4.74
C LEU A 233 -2.95 10.72 -6.17
N LEU A 234 -2.49 9.51 -6.48
CA LEU A 234 -2.05 9.14 -7.83
C LEU A 234 -3.20 9.24 -8.84
N GLY A 235 -4.38 8.70 -8.52
CA GLY A 235 -5.57 8.76 -9.36
C GLY A 235 -6.11 10.18 -9.54
N ALA A 236 -6.15 10.98 -8.48
CA ALA A 236 -6.55 12.39 -8.54
C ALA A 236 -5.56 13.22 -9.38
N THR A 237 -4.26 12.98 -9.21
CA THR A 237 -3.21 13.63 -10.03
C THR A 237 -3.34 13.27 -11.51
N PHE A 238 -3.65 11.99 -11.82
CA PHE A 238 -3.97 11.59 -13.19
C PHE A 238 -5.18 12.36 -13.75
N ALA A 239 -6.26 12.47 -12.97
CA ALA A 239 -7.46 13.17 -13.41
C ALA A 239 -7.22 14.67 -13.66
N GLU A 240 -6.35 15.31 -12.87
CA GLU A 240 -5.92 16.70 -13.10
C GLU A 240 -5.11 16.87 -14.38
N LEU A 241 -4.12 15.99 -14.60
CA LEU A 241 -3.26 16.05 -15.78
C LEU A 241 -3.98 15.64 -17.07
N PHE A 242 -4.91 14.70 -16.99
CA PHE A 242 -5.58 14.08 -18.14
C PHE A 242 -7.11 14.00 -17.97
N PRO A 243 -7.84 15.10 -17.70
CA PRO A 243 -9.24 15.04 -17.34
C PRO A 243 -10.11 14.40 -18.44
N LYS A 244 -9.81 14.63 -19.72
CA LYS A 244 -10.54 14.04 -20.85
C LYS A 244 -10.30 12.54 -21.03
N LYS A 245 -9.24 11.99 -20.43
CA LYS A 245 -8.88 10.56 -20.46
C LYS A 245 -9.34 9.81 -19.21
N THR A 246 -9.98 10.51 -18.27
CA THR A 246 -10.61 9.93 -17.09
C THR A 246 -11.85 9.14 -17.48
N GLY A 247 -11.88 7.87 -17.09
CA GLY A 247 -13.03 6.97 -17.17
C GLY A 247 -13.71 6.81 -15.81
N HIS A 248 -13.85 5.57 -15.33
CA HIS A 248 -14.33 5.31 -13.98
C HIS A 248 -13.16 5.35 -13.01
N LEU A 249 -13.12 6.34 -12.15
CA LEU A 249 -12.15 6.44 -11.07
C LEU A 249 -12.85 6.32 -9.72
N VAL A 250 -12.36 5.39 -8.89
CA VAL A 250 -12.75 5.24 -7.49
C VAL A 250 -11.53 5.43 -6.61
N LEU A 251 -11.62 6.34 -5.64
CA LEU A 251 -10.55 6.78 -4.76
C LEU A 251 -10.96 6.48 -3.31
N ASP A 252 -10.53 5.33 -2.79
CA ASP A 252 -10.94 4.82 -1.48
C ASP A 252 -9.87 5.05 -0.40
N GLY A 253 -10.26 5.66 0.71
CA GLY A 253 -9.34 6.12 1.73
C GLY A 253 -8.52 7.31 1.22
N ALA A 254 -9.21 8.37 0.84
CA ALA A 254 -8.62 9.47 0.07
C ALA A 254 -7.65 10.33 0.86
N LEU A 255 -6.53 10.68 0.22
CA LEU A 255 -5.63 11.76 0.62
C LEU A 255 -6.16 13.11 0.10
N ASP A 256 -5.98 14.16 0.90
CA ASP A 256 -6.24 15.53 0.48
C ASP A 256 -4.98 16.10 -0.22
N PRO A 257 -5.05 16.41 -1.52
CA PRO A 257 -3.88 16.89 -2.28
C PRO A 257 -3.38 18.27 -1.82
N ALA A 258 -4.23 19.05 -1.15
CA ALA A 258 -3.90 20.41 -0.72
C ALA A 258 -3.13 20.47 0.61
N THR A 259 -3.01 19.35 1.33
CA THR A 259 -2.35 19.30 2.64
C THR A 259 -0.84 19.51 2.54
N SER A 260 -0.27 20.24 3.49
CA SER A 260 1.18 20.30 3.73
C SER A 260 1.69 18.99 4.35
N ASP A 261 3.00 18.80 4.38
CA ASP A 261 3.62 17.64 5.05
C ASP A 261 3.23 17.55 6.52
N PHE A 262 3.30 18.67 7.25
CA PHE A 262 2.89 18.72 8.65
C PHE A 262 1.38 18.48 8.84
N ASP A 263 0.53 19.02 7.97
CA ASP A 263 -0.93 18.81 8.08
C ASP A 263 -1.29 17.34 7.84
N VAL A 264 -0.58 16.64 6.94
CA VAL A 264 -0.72 15.19 6.78
C VAL A 264 -0.41 14.48 8.09
N THR A 265 0.77 14.73 8.65
CA THR A 265 1.22 14.11 9.91
C THR A 265 0.24 14.40 11.07
N LYS A 266 -0.23 15.66 11.20
CA LYS A 266 -1.14 16.07 12.25
C LYS A 266 -2.49 15.36 12.16
N VAL A 267 -3.10 15.36 10.98
CA VAL A 267 -4.42 14.75 10.78
C VAL A 267 -4.35 13.23 10.90
N GLN A 268 -3.24 12.60 10.46
CA GLN A 268 -3.00 11.18 10.71
C GLN A 268 -2.81 10.87 12.20
N ALA A 269 -2.09 11.71 12.93
CA ALA A 269 -1.92 11.54 14.38
C ALA A 269 -3.27 11.56 15.11
N GLU A 270 -4.17 12.49 14.77
CA GLU A 270 -5.55 12.53 15.28
C GLU A 270 -6.32 11.25 14.89
N GLY A 271 -6.17 10.76 13.67
CA GLY A 271 -6.81 9.54 13.19
C GLY A 271 -6.35 8.30 13.96
N PHE A 272 -5.05 8.11 14.12
CA PHE A 272 -4.51 6.97 14.88
C PHE A 272 -4.85 7.05 16.37
N GLU A 273 -4.83 8.23 16.98
CA GLU A 273 -5.26 8.43 18.37
C GLU A 273 -6.75 8.08 18.56
N SER A 274 -7.60 8.45 17.59
CA SER A 274 -9.02 8.10 17.55
C SER A 274 -9.23 6.60 17.44
N ALA A 275 -8.52 5.94 16.52
CA ALA A 275 -8.61 4.49 16.32
C ALA A 275 -8.09 3.71 17.56
N LEU A 276 -6.99 4.16 18.17
CA LEU A 276 -6.49 3.59 19.43
C LEU A 276 -7.52 3.75 20.56
N THR A 277 -8.18 4.90 20.63
CA THR A 277 -9.26 5.15 21.58
C THR A 277 -10.45 4.23 21.34
N ALA A 278 -10.83 3.99 20.09
CA ALA A 278 -11.91 3.09 19.70
C ALA A 278 -11.55 1.63 20.04
N TYR A 279 -10.33 1.21 19.74
CA TYR A 279 -9.81 -0.10 20.18
C TYR A 279 -9.91 -0.28 21.70
N LEU A 280 -9.45 0.70 22.49
CA LEU A 280 -9.49 0.59 23.95
C LEU A 280 -10.92 0.51 24.51
N LYS A 281 -11.88 1.20 23.89
CA LYS A 281 -13.30 1.08 24.27
C LYS A 281 -13.82 -0.34 24.01
N ASP A 282 -13.47 -0.91 22.85
CA ASP A 282 -13.85 -2.28 22.47
C ASP A 282 -13.19 -3.31 23.40
N CYS A 283 -11.87 -3.23 23.60
CA CYS A 283 -11.08 -4.07 24.48
C CYS A 283 -11.64 -4.09 25.92
N LEU A 284 -11.83 -2.91 26.53
CA LEU A 284 -12.32 -2.75 27.90
C LEU A 284 -13.76 -3.25 28.11
N SER A 285 -14.53 -3.44 27.04
CA SER A 285 -15.83 -4.09 27.10
C SER A 285 -15.74 -5.62 27.12
N GLY A 286 -14.60 -6.18 26.73
CA GLY A 286 -14.27 -7.61 26.70
C GLY A 286 -13.74 -8.13 28.03
N LYS A 287 -13.48 -9.45 28.08
CA LYS A 287 -12.99 -10.13 29.31
C LYS A 287 -11.45 -10.26 29.36
N ASP A 288 -10.80 -10.24 28.19
CA ASP A 288 -9.38 -10.58 28.03
C ASP A 288 -8.51 -9.32 27.72
N CYS A 289 -9.05 -8.11 27.98
CA CYS A 289 -8.34 -6.87 27.77
C CYS A 289 -7.14 -6.74 28.72
N PRO A 290 -5.93 -6.46 28.22
CA PRO A 290 -4.75 -6.28 29.07
C PRO A 290 -4.79 -4.99 29.90
N PHE A 291 -5.75 -4.12 29.62
CA PHE A 291 -5.89 -2.82 30.30
C PHE A 291 -7.00 -2.85 31.36
N THR A 292 -6.84 -2.01 32.38
CA THR A 292 -7.82 -1.75 33.44
C THR A 292 -7.89 -0.25 33.76
N GLY A 293 -8.91 0.19 34.45
CA GLY A 293 -9.01 1.58 34.89
C GLY A 293 -9.59 2.58 33.87
N GLY A 294 -10.10 2.04 32.74
CA GLY A 294 -10.75 2.85 31.70
C GLY A 294 -9.81 3.40 30.63
N VAL A 295 -10.39 4.01 29.58
CA VAL A 295 -9.67 4.45 28.37
C VAL A 295 -8.54 5.44 28.69
N THR A 296 -8.80 6.46 29.49
CA THR A 296 -7.79 7.48 29.84
C THR A 296 -6.58 6.88 30.55
N ALA A 297 -6.79 5.96 31.49
CA ALA A 297 -5.70 5.29 32.18
C ALA A 297 -4.91 4.38 31.24
N SER A 298 -5.59 3.71 30.30
CA SER A 298 -4.96 2.86 29.29
C SER A 298 -4.10 3.65 28.32
N LEU A 299 -4.59 4.78 27.81
CA LEU A 299 -3.81 5.70 26.95
C LEU A 299 -2.56 6.22 27.68
N ALA A 300 -2.70 6.63 28.96
CA ALA A 300 -1.57 7.07 29.76
C ALA A 300 -0.53 5.95 29.95
N ARG A 301 -0.96 4.69 30.12
CA ARG A 301 -0.08 3.53 30.24
C ARG A 301 0.67 3.25 28.93
N ILE A 302 -0.02 3.33 27.78
CA ILE A 302 0.60 3.18 26.46
C ILE A 302 1.63 4.29 26.24
N ARG A 303 1.29 5.54 26.57
CA ARG A 303 2.25 6.67 26.47
C ARG A 303 3.49 6.43 27.33
N ALA A 304 3.30 6.03 28.59
CA ALA A 304 4.41 5.75 29.50
C ALA A 304 5.30 4.60 29.00
N LEU A 305 4.70 3.57 28.40
CA LEU A 305 5.46 2.48 27.76
C LEU A 305 6.32 3.03 26.63
N LEU A 306 5.75 3.76 25.69
CA LEU A 306 6.48 4.36 24.56
C LEU A 306 7.62 5.29 25.04
N ASP A 307 7.39 6.09 26.08
CA ASP A 307 8.40 6.98 26.66
C ASP A 307 9.57 6.25 27.32
N SER A 308 9.36 5.00 27.77
CA SER A 308 10.37 4.24 28.49
C SER A 308 11.27 3.38 27.59
N LEU A 309 10.79 2.98 26.40
CA LEU A 309 11.43 1.94 25.59
C LEU A 309 12.79 2.34 25.03
N ASP A 310 13.03 3.60 24.69
CA ASP A 310 14.34 4.03 24.15
C ASP A 310 15.41 4.06 25.22
N ALA A 311 15.04 4.33 26.48
CA ALA A 311 15.97 4.28 27.61
C ALA A 311 16.13 2.87 28.22
N SER A 312 15.14 2.00 28.01
CA SER A 312 15.10 0.64 28.55
C SER A 312 14.47 -0.32 27.55
N PRO A 313 15.15 -0.60 26.43
CA PRO A 313 14.59 -1.42 25.37
C PRO A 313 14.41 -2.87 25.82
N ILE A 314 13.40 -3.54 25.26
CA ILE A 314 13.11 -4.95 25.52
C ILE A 314 13.77 -5.79 24.44
N ARG A 315 14.61 -6.76 24.85
CA ARG A 315 15.30 -7.62 23.90
C ARG A 315 14.41 -8.75 23.42
N SER A 316 14.33 -8.93 22.09
CA SER A 316 13.64 -10.05 21.46
C SER A 316 14.50 -11.31 21.38
N SER A 317 13.89 -12.45 21.07
CA SER A 317 14.58 -13.74 20.92
C SER A 317 15.57 -13.76 19.76
N ASP A 318 15.38 -12.95 18.71
CA ASP A 318 16.29 -12.80 17.58
C ASP A 318 17.45 -11.81 17.85
N GLY A 319 17.45 -11.17 19.02
CA GLY A 319 18.51 -10.31 19.52
C GLY A 319 18.32 -8.82 19.22
N ARG A 320 17.25 -8.42 18.50
CA ARG A 320 16.89 -7.01 18.31
C ARG A 320 16.40 -6.39 19.62
N GLU A 321 16.51 -5.08 19.72
CA GLU A 321 16.06 -4.29 20.87
C GLU A 321 14.83 -3.48 20.49
N LEU A 322 13.71 -3.70 21.19
CA LEU A 322 12.46 -3.00 20.95
C LEU A 322 12.53 -1.59 21.56
N GLY A 323 12.75 -0.61 20.69
CA GLY A 323 12.61 0.81 21.00
C GLY A 323 11.20 1.33 20.70
N SER A 324 11.00 2.61 21.00
CA SER A 324 9.70 3.28 20.83
C SER A 324 9.22 3.32 19.38
N GLY A 325 10.10 3.46 18.40
CA GLY A 325 9.76 3.48 16.97
C GLY A 325 9.19 2.15 16.47
N ALA A 326 9.87 1.02 16.78
CA ALA A 326 9.39 -0.31 16.42
C ALA A 326 8.06 -0.64 17.14
N MET A 327 7.94 -0.25 18.43
CA MET A 327 6.70 -0.41 19.19
C MET A 327 5.55 0.43 18.60
N PHE A 328 5.82 1.66 18.18
CA PHE A 328 4.84 2.51 17.48
C PHE A 328 4.33 1.84 16.21
N THR A 329 5.24 1.32 15.36
CA THR A 329 4.89 0.56 14.15
C THR A 329 4.02 -0.66 14.47
N ALA A 330 4.37 -1.40 15.53
CA ALA A 330 3.59 -2.55 16.00
C ALA A 330 2.18 -2.17 16.48
N ILE A 331 2.00 -0.95 17.02
CA ILE A 331 0.69 -0.42 17.43
C ILE A 331 -0.14 0.00 16.22
N ILE A 332 0.43 0.74 15.27
CA ILE A 332 -0.36 1.31 14.18
C ILE A 332 -0.83 0.26 13.18
N LEU A 333 -0.06 -0.78 12.90
CA LEU A 333 -0.43 -1.81 11.92
C LEU A 333 -1.82 -2.44 12.22
N PRO A 334 -2.12 -2.94 13.42
CA PRO A 334 -3.44 -3.50 13.69
C PRO A 334 -4.58 -2.46 13.66
N LEU A 335 -4.29 -1.17 13.84
CA LEU A 335 -5.31 -0.11 13.81
C LEU A 335 -5.89 0.13 12.40
N TYR A 336 -5.22 -0.33 11.34
CA TYR A 336 -5.75 -0.27 9.98
C TYR A 336 -7.04 -1.07 9.78
N SER A 337 -7.32 -2.07 10.63
CA SER A 337 -8.53 -2.87 10.51
C SER A 337 -9.06 -3.31 11.88
N LYS A 338 -10.37 -3.10 12.11
CA LYS A 338 -11.02 -3.55 13.33
C LYS A 338 -10.84 -5.06 13.60
N SER A 339 -10.80 -5.89 12.57
CA SER A 339 -10.58 -7.34 12.69
C SER A 339 -9.20 -7.70 13.27
N ASN A 340 -8.25 -6.78 13.22
CA ASN A 340 -6.87 -6.95 13.70
C ASN A 340 -6.67 -6.44 15.13
N TRP A 341 -7.66 -5.79 15.75
CA TRP A 341 -7.52 -5.24 17.11
C TRP A 341 -7.15 -6.30 18.17
N LYS A 342 -7.55 -7.54 17.97
CA LYS A 342 -7.10 -8.67 18.80
C LYS A 342 -5.57 -8.84 18.89
N TYR A 343 -4.85 -8.38 17.89
CA TYR A 343 -3.38 -8.39 17.91
C TYR A 343 -2.80 -7.34 18.85
N LEU A 344 -3.53 -6.23 19.10
CA LEU A 344 -3.14 -5.26 20.13
C LEU A 344 -3.25 -5.84 21.54
N ASP A 345 -4.25 -6.68 21.81
CA ASP A 345 -4.37 -7.38 23.10
C ASP A 345 -3.15 -8.26 23.34
N THR A 346 -2.74 -9.02 22.31
CA THR A 346 -1.55 -9.88 22.37
C THR A 346 -0.28 -9.04 22.51
N LEU A 347 -0.13 -7.98 21.71
CA LEU A 347 1.02 -7.08 21.72
C LEU A 347 1.27 -6.51 23.12
N PHE A 348 0.26 -5.86 23.70
CA PHE A 348 0.42 -5.23 25.00
C PHE A 348 0.63 -6.27 26.12
N SER A 349 -0.06 -7.41 26.06
CA SER A 349 0.13 -8.50 27.03
C SER A 349 1.54 -9.11 27.00
N SER A 350 2.17 -9.20 25.81
CA SER A 350 3.51 -9.75 25.64
C SER A 350 4.58 -8.74 26.12
N VAL A 351 4.47 -7.50 25.68
CA VAL A 351 5.44 -6.45 26.04
C VAL A 351 5.46 -6.18 27.55
N GLU A 352 4.33 -6.23 28.23
CA GLU A 352 4.24 -6.11 29.69
C GLU A 352 4.94 -7.25 30.46
N LYS A 353 5.10 -8.40 29.82
CA LYS A 353 5.86 -9.54 30.37
C LYS A 353 7.35 -9.50 30.00
N GLY A 354 7.78 -8.43 29.31
CA GLY A 354 9.15 -8.29 28.82
C GLY A 354 9.46 -9.12 27.56
N ASP A 355 8.42 -9.50 26.79
CA ASP A 355 8.53 -10.24 25.54
C ASP A 355 8.27 -9.30 24.35
N ALA A 356 9.30 -9.07 23.53
CA ALA A 356 9.26 -8.21 22.36
C ALA A 356 8.98 -8.93 21.04
N ASP A 357 8.91 -10.27 21.03
CA ASP A 357 8.86 -11.06 19.80
C ASP A 357 7.62 -10.74 18.97
N PHE A 358 6.46 -10.60 19.61
CA PHE A 358 5.22 -10.28 18.91
C PHE A 358 5.20 -8.83 18.38
N ALA A 359 5.84 -7.88 19.09
CA ALA A 359 6.01 -6.52 18.59
C ALA A 359 6.82 -6.49 17.30
N PHE A 360 7.92 -7.26 17.24
CA PHE A 360 8.70 -7.39 16.01
C PHE A 360 7.97 -8.15 14.90
N GLN A 361 7.14 -9.15 15.20
CA GLN A 361 6.31 -9.77 14.17
C GLN A 361 5.37 -8.77 13.49
N LEU A 362 4.78 -7.86 14.25
CA LEU A 362 3.92 -6.80 13.69
C LEU A 362 4.73 -5.76 12.93
N ALA A 363 5.86 -5.30 13.45
CA ALA A 363 6.75 -4.37 12.77
C ALA A 363 7.35 -4.98 11.50
N ASP A 364 7.78 -6.23 11.54
CA ASP A 364 8.28 -6.98 10.36
C ASP A 364 7.19 -7.12 9.29
N SER A 365 5.94 -7.38 9.68
CA SER A 365 4.79 -7.41 8.76
C SER A 365 4.53 -6.05 8.12
N TYR A 366 4.72 -4.96 8.85
CA TYR A 366 4.56 -3.61 8.32
C TYR A 366 5.63 -3.26 7.27
N TYR A 367 6.86 -3.71 7.50
CA TYR A 367 8.02 -3.44 6.64
C TYR A 367 8.28 -4.55 5.61
N GLU A 368 7.38 -5.53 5.46
CA GLU A 368 7.56 -6.68 4.55
C GLU A 368 8.86 -7.47 4.80
N ARG A 369 9.30 -7.53 6.07
CA ARG A 369 10.51 -8.21 6.51
C ARG A 369 10.25 -9.67 6.87
N ASN A 370 11.03 -10.57 6.30
CA ASN A 370 10.98 -12.01 6.57
C ASN A 370 11.72 -12.39 7.86
N ALA A 371 11.36 -13.53 8.44
CA ALA A 371 12.03 -14.06 9.64
C ALA A 371 13.54 -14.31 9.46
N ASN A 372 14.02 -14.49 8.23
CA ASN A 372 15.45 -14.62 7.93
C ASN A 372 16.17 -13.28 7.73
N GLY A 373 15.50 -12.15 7.96
CA GLY A 373 16.05 -10.80 7.83
C GLY A 373 16.09 -10.25 6.41
N THR A 374 15.49 -10.92 5.42
CA THR A 374 15.31 -10.37 4.07
C THR A 374 14.00 -9.61 3.96
N TYR A 375 13.85 -8.76 2.95
CA TYR A 375 12.62 -8.02 2.66
C TYR A 375 11.96 -8.59 1.40
N ASN A 376 10.63 -8.62 1.35
CA ASN A 376 9.86 -9.12 0.20
C ASN A 376 9.89 -8.13 -0.97
N ASP A 377 9.96 -6.84 -0.65
CA ASP A 377 9.97 -5.75 -1.61
C ASP A 377 10.77 -4.54 -1.08
N ASN A 378 10.72 -3.44 -1.81
CA ASN A 378 11.37 -2.18 -1.47
C ASN A 378 10.39 -1.10 -1.00
N SER A 379 9.23 -1.48 -0.47
CA SER A 379 8.13 -0.55 -0.14
C SER A 379 8.57 0.59 0.76
N THR A 380 9.41 0.32 1.77
CA THR A 380 9.94 1.34 2.67
C THR A 380 10.86 2.35 1.96
N GLU A 381 11.78 1.86 1.13
CA GLU A 381 12.72 2.70 0.40
C GLU A 381 11.97 3.57 -0.62
N ALA A 382 11.02 2.97 -1.35
CA ALA A 382 10.16 3.66 -2.29
C ALA A 382 9.23 4.67 -1.59
N PHE A 383 8.68 4.32 -0.42
CA PHE A 383 7.86 5.23 0.40
C PHE A 383 8.60 6.53 0.71
N ILE A 384 9.82 6.42 1.22
CA ILE A 384 10.63 7.59 1.60
C ILE A 384 11.01 8.39 0.34
N ALA A 385 11.49 7.72 -0.71
CA ALA A 385 11.92 8.38 -1.93
C ALA A 385 10.79 9.17 -2.62
N ILE A 386 9.58 8.59 -2.71
CA ILE A 386 8.42 9.24 -3.32
C ILE A 386 7.97 10.43 -2.46
N ASN A 387 7.85 10.26 -1.14
CA ASN A 387 7.43 11.34 -0.26
C ASN A 387 8.42 12.52 -0.26
N CYS A 388 9.73 12.25 -0.26
CA CYS A 388 10.74 13.32 -0.33
C CYS A 388 10.74 14.09 -1.65
N LEU A 389 10.15 13.55 -2.73
CA LEU A 389 9.91 14.28 -3.98
C LEU A 389 8.52 14.92 -4.06
N ASP A 390 7.54 14.41 -3.33
CA ASP A 390 6.17 14.93 -3.35
C ASP A 390 5.93 16.05 -2.34
N TYR A 391 6.71 16.12 -1.27
CA TYR A 391 6.62 17.17 -0.25
C TYR A 391 7.89 18.02 -0.23
N LYS A 392 7.72 19.34 -0.09
CA LYS A 392 8.84 20.27 0.11
C LYS A 392 9.24 20.24 1.58
N SER A 393 10.42 19.72 1.87
CA SER A 393 10.98 19.84 3.21
C SER A 393 11.50 21.27 3.42
N THR A 394 10.85 22.01 4.30
CA THR A 394 11.24 23.37 4.73
C THR A 394 11.42 23.44 6.24
N SER A 395 11.45 22.31 6.91
CA SER A 395 11.50 22.20 8.36
C SER A 395 12.83 22.72 8.92
N THR A 396 12.75 23.42 10.05
CA THR A 396 13.88 23.81 10.90
C THR A 396 13.66 23.22 12.29
N ASP A 397 14.69 23.13 13.12
CA ASP A 397 14.54 22.67 14.51
C ASP A 397 13.45 23.42 15.26
N ALA A 398 13.35 24.74 15.05
CA ALA A 398 12.34 25.57 15.70
C ALA A 398 10.92 25.22 15.24
N THR A 399 10.73 25.00 13.93
CA THR A 399 9.41 24.58 13.39
C THR A 399 9.06 23.18 13.85
N MET A 400 9.99 22.21 13.80
CA MET A 400 9.76 20.85 14.26
C MET A 400 9.39 20.77 15.75
N ARG A 401 9.99 21.63 16.61
CA ARG A 401 9.61 21.71 18.03
C ARG A 401 8.21 22.28 18.25
N ALA A 402 7.81 23.27 17.45
CA ALA A 402 6.46 23.81 17.51
C ALA A 402 5.43 22.77 17.03
N GLU A 403 5.72 22.08 15.96
CA GLU A 403 4.92 20.97 15.41
C GLU A 403 4.80 19.80 16.40
N ALA A 404 5.89 19.42 17.06
CA ALA A 404 5.88 18.40 18.11
C ALA A 404 4.97 18.77 19.30
N ALA A 405 4.97 20.04 19.69
CA ALA A 405 4.07 20.53 20.74
C ALA A 405 2.59 20.47 20.31
N GLU A 406 2.30 20.76 19.05
CA GLU A 406 0.96 20.63 18.47
C GLU A 406 0.52 19.16 18.40
N LEU A 407 1.38 18.27 17.89
CA LEU A 407 1.11 16.82 17.82
C LEU A 407 0.82 16.23 19.21
N LYS A 408 1.61 16.59 20.21
CA LYS A 408 1.37 16.17 21.60
C LYS A 408 0.02 16.66 22.13
N LYS A 409 -0.48 17.81 21.66
CA LYS A 409 -1.76 18.36 22.07
C LYS A 409 -2.94 17.64 21.44
N VAL A 410 -2.86 17.33 20.12
CA VAL A 410 -3.96 16.73 19.35
C VAL A 410 -4.01 15.21 19.47
N ALA A 411 -2.87 14.58 19.67
CA ALA A 411 -2.70 13.13 19.81
C ALA A 411 -1.72 12.82 20.96
N PRO A 412 -2.13 12.94 22.23
CA PRO A 412 -1.21 12.90 23.35
C PRO A 412 -0.50 11.55 23.55
N THR A 413 -1.08 10.46 23.04
CA THR A 413 -0.49 9.12 23.16
C THR A 413 0.47 8.81 22.01
N LEU A 414 0.05 8.98 20.77
CA LEU A 414 0.81 8.59 19.58
C LEU A 414 1.52 9.76 18.90
N GLY A 415 1.01 10.98 19.01
CA GLY A 415 1.56 12.17 18.35
C GLY A 415 3.04 12.45 18.63
N PRO A 416 3.58 12.26 19.85
CA PRO A 416 5.00 12.40 20.09
C PRO A 416 5.88 11.45 19.26
N GLN A 417 5.40 10.25 18.91
CA GLN A 417 6.14 9.31 18.05
C GLN A 417 6.11 9.72 16.56
N MET A 418 5.15 10.55 16.17
CA MET A 418 5.03 11.11 14.81
C MET A 418 5.71 12.50 14.70
N SER A 419 6.36 12.95 15.77
CA SER A 419 7.03 14.25 15.82
C SER A 419 8.35 14.21 15.04
N TYR A 420 8.82 15.41 14.64
CA TYR A 420 10.10 15.59 13.95
C TYR A 420 10.18 14.88 12.59
N GLY A 421 9.05 14.64 11.92
CA GLY A 421 8.98 14.05 10.57
C GLY A 421 9.83 14.80 9.54
N GLY A 422 10.06 16.11 9.74
CA GLY A 422 10.93 16.91 8.89
C GLY A 422 12.38 16.41 8.78
N THR A 423 12.86 15.59 9.72
CA THR A 423 14.18 14.95 9.62
C THR A 423 14.25 13.89 8.53
N SER A 424 13.14 13.27 8.15
CA SER A 424 13.11 12.11 7.23
C SER A 424 13.62 12.42 5.82
N CYS A 425 13.46 13.65 5.34
CA CYS A 425 13.96 14.09 4.05
C CYS A 425 15.13 15.09 4.18
N ALA A 426 15.78 15.14 5.35
CA ALA A 426 16.94 15.98 5.58
C ALA A 426 18.06 15.61 4.59
N ASP A 427 18.58 16.62 3.89
CA ASP A 427 19.63 16.46 2.88
C ASP A 427 19.34 15.38 1.80
N TRP A 428 18.03 15.17 1.48
CA TRP A 428 17.66 14.30 0.38
C TRP A 428 18.30 14.75 -0.93
N PRO A 429 18.88 13.85 -1.76
CA PRO A 429 19.68 14.22 -2.93
C PRO A 429 18.96 15.05 -3.98
N TYR A 430 17.64 14.93 -4.06
CA TYR A 430 16.81 15.67 -5.00
C TYR A 430 15.73 16.46 -4.26
N LYS A 431 15.61 17.75 -4.56
CA LYS A 431 14.60 18.58 -3.91
C LYS A 431 13.25 18.45 -4.62
N SER A 432 12.17 18.36 -3.84
CA SER A 432 10.82 18.41 -4.39
C SER A 432 10.57 19.72 -5.15
N THR A 433 10.11 19.59 -6.39
CA THR A 433 9.61 20.69 -7.21
C THR A 433 8.09 20.72 -7.28
N ARG A 434 7.42 19.75 -6.63
CA ARG A 434 5.96 19.63 -6.67
C ARG A 434 5.32 20.76 -5.88
N GLU A 435 4.39 21.47 -6.53
CA GLU A 435 3.45 22.36 -5.87
C GLU A 435 2.20 21.57 -5.49
N ARG A 436 1.89 21.53 -4.21
CA ARG A 436 0.66 20.91 -3.70
C ARG A 436 -0.45 21.94 -3.64
N GLY A 437 -1.66 21.51 -3.93
CA GLY A 437 -2.85 22.34 -3.94
C GLY A 437 -4.10 21.53 -4.27
N PRO A 438 -5.28 22.18 -4.24
CA PRO A 438 -6.53 21.52 -4.62
C PRO A 438 -6.48 20.93 -6.02
N ILE A 439 -7.06 19.74 -6.19
CA ILE A 439 -7.23 19.08 -7.48
C ILE A 439 -8.69 19.25 -7.92
N VAL A 440 -8.88 19.97 -9.02
CA VAL A 440 -10.21 20.25 -9.57
C VAL A 440 -10.62 19.25 -10.64
N ALA A 441 -9.66 18.69 -11.38
CA ALA A 441 -9.85 17.78 -12.52
C ALA A 441 -10.92 18.28 -13.50
N ALA A 442 -10.83 19.55 -13.90
CA ALA A 442 -11.86 20.24 -14.66
C ALA A 442 -12.17 19.56 -16.00
N GLY A 443 -13.44 19.18 -16.21
CA GLY A 443 -13.91 18.47 -17.40
C GLY A 443 -13.64 16.95 -17.37
N SER A 444 -13.27 16.38 -16.23
CA SER A 444 -13.19 14.92 -16.05
C SER A 444 -14.59 14.28 -16.03
N ALA A 445 -14.64 12.97 -16.27
CA ALA A 445 -15.80 12.14 -15.92
C ALA A 445 -16.04 12.20 -14.39
N PRO A 446 -17.22 11.74 -13.91
CA PRO A 446 -17.46 11.61 -12.48
C PRO A 446 -16.39 10.75 -11.78
N ILE A 447 -16.04 11.12 -10.55
CA ILE A 447 -15.05 10.43 -9.72
C ILE A 447 -15.72 10.10 -8.38
N ILE A 448 -15.71 8.83 -7.98
CA ILE A 448 -16.18 8.43 -6.66
C ILE A 448 -15.02 8.51 -5.67
N VAL A 449 -15.27 9.17 -4.55
CA VAL A 449 -14.39 9.25 -3.40
C VAL A 449 -15.04 8.50 -2.24
N VAL A 450 -14.37 7.47 -1.72
CA VAL A 450 -14.86 6.68 -0.59
C VAL A 450 -14.10 7.07 0.66
N GLY A 451 -14.82 7.30 1.76
CA GLY A 451 -14.21 7.66 3.05
C GLY A 451 -14.86 6.92 4.23
N THR A 452 -14.03 6.38 5.10
CA THR A 452 -14.44 5.76 6.37
C THR A 452 -14.41 6.78 7.51
N THR A 453 -15.46 6.84 8.33
CA THR A 453 -15.61 7.90 9.35
C THR A 453 -14.53 7.88 10.43
N ASN A 454 -13.97 6.71 10.76
CA ASN A 454 -12.85 6.59 11.69
C ASN A 454 -11.67 5.86 11.01
N ASP A 455 -11.24 6.39 9.87
CA ASP A 455 -10.05 5.93 9.16
C ASP A 455 -8.81 6.50 9.87
N PRO A 456 -7.87 5.64 10.36
CA PRO A 456 -6.68 6.12 11.05
C PRO A 456 -5.62 6.71 10.13
N ALA A 457 -5.49 6.18 8.91
CA ALA A 457 -4.38 6.50 7.99
C ALA A 457 -4.75 7.61 7.00
N THR A 458 -6.00 7.61 6.53
CA THR A 458 -6.54 8.67 5.66
C THR A 458 -7.85 9.20 6.27
N PRO A 459 -7.75 10.06 7.31
CA PRO A 459 -8.92 10.49 8.05
C PRO A 459 -10.02 11.09 7.17
N TYR A 460 -11.26 10.79 7.51
CA TYR A 460 -12.46 11.09 6.72
C TYR A 460 -12.57 12.52 6.20
N VAL A 461 -11.98 13.49 6.92
CA VAL A 461 -11.96 14.90 6.50
C VAL A 461 -11.32 15.06 5.11
N TRP A 462 -10.30 14.27 4.78
CA TRP A 462 -9.63 14.33 3.48
C TRP A 462 -10.52 13.81 2.35
N ALA A 463 -11.28 12.74 2.58
CA ALA A 463 -12.25 12.24 1.58
C ALA A 463 -13.32 13.30 1.29
N LYS A 464 -13.80 14.01 2.32
CA LYS A 464 -14.75 15.13 2.14
C LYS A 464 -14.14 16.27 1.35
N ASN A 465 -12.89 16.64 1.67
CA ASN A 465 -12.20 17.73 1.00
C ASN A 465 -11.98 17.39 -0.47
N LEU A 466 -11.39 16.23 -0.78
CA LEU A 466 -11.15 15.81 -2.16
C LEU A 466 -12.44 15.74 -2.97
N ALA A 467 -13.52 15.15 -2.42
CA ALA A 467 -14.81 15.09 -3.12
C ALA A 467 -15.40 16.48 -3.41
N ALA A 468 -15.18 17.45 -2.53
CA ALA A 468 -15.65 18.83 -2.70
C ALA A 468 -14.75 19.65 -3.66
N GLU A 469 -13.46 19.35 -3.75
CA GLU A 469 -12.51 20.02 -4.64
C GLU A 469 -12.67 19.59 -6.10
N LEU A 470 -12.93 18.29 -6.32
CA LEU A 470 -13.16 17.74 -7.65
C LEU A 470 -14.43 18.32 -8.28
N GLN A 471 -14.33 18.82 -9.52
CA GLN A 471 -15.50 19.37 -10.25
C GLN A 471 -16.65 18.37 -10.36
N ASN A 472 -16.36 17.09 -10.49
CA ASN A 472 -17.32 15.99 -10.60
C ASN A 472 -17.03 14.92 -9.52
N GLY A 473 -16.73 15.34 -8.29
CA GLY A 473 -16.50 14.44 -7.16
C GLY A 473 -17.82 14.00 -6.50
N HIS A 474 -17.90 12.73 -6.13
CA HIS A 474 -19.07 12.13 -5.47
C HIS A 474 -18.60 11.34 -4.25
N LEU A 475 -19.06 11.73 -3.05
CA LEU A 475 -18.64 11.09 -1.80
C LEU A 475 -19.52 9.87 -1.47
N VAL A 476 -18.87 8.76 -1.15
CA VAL A 476 -19.47 7.59 -0.52
C VAL A 476 -18.91 7.46 0.89
N THR A 477 -19.76 7.51 1.90
CA THR A 477 -19.34 7.46 3.30
C THR A 477 -19.61 6.08 3.89
N TYR A 478 -18.57 5.43 4.40
CA TYR A 478 -18.72 4.30 5.31
C TYR A 478 -18.68 4.78 6.76
N THR A 479 -19.74 4.47 7.53
CA THR A 479 -19.80 4.77 8.96
C THR A 479 -19.22 3.59 9.74
N GLY A 480 -17.93 3.65 10.06
CA GLY A 480 -17.23 2.52 10.67
C GLY A 480 -15.77 2.83 11.00
N GLU A 481 -15.06 1.76 11.30
CA GLU A 481 -13.65 1.74 11.73
C GLU A 481 -12.77 1.14 10.64
N GLY A 482 -11.53 1.61 10.57
CA GLY A 482 -10.47 1.04 9.74
C GLY A 482 -10.21 1.80 8.45
N HIS A 483 -9.14 1.40 7.77
CA HIS A 483 -8.62 2.07 6.59
C HIS A 483 -9.22 1.48 5.33
N THR A 484 -9.81 2.36 4.48
CA THR A 484 -10.54 2.01 3.25
C THR A 484 -11.83 1.19 3.50
N ALA A 485 -12.75 1.15 2.54
CA ALA A 485 -14.07 0.58 2.76
C ALA A 485 -14.56 -0.38 1.67
N TYR A 486 -14.20 -0.17 0.40
CA TYR A 486 -14.66 -1.01 -0.70
C TYR A 486 -14.16 -2.45 -0.55
N ASN A 487 -15.07 -3.39 -0.75
CA ASN A 487 -14.86 -4.84 -0.62
C ASN A 487 -14.39 -5.32 0.79
N LYS A 488 -14.53 -4.45 1.80
CA LYS A 488 -14.09 -4.71 3.19
C LYS A 488 -15.15 -4.35 4.23
N SER A 489 -16.15 -3.53 3.86
CA SER A 489 -17.13 -2.98 4.80
C SER A 489 -18.52 -3.62 4.68
N ASN A 490 -19.34 -3.17 3.74
CA ASN A 490 -20.70 -3.65 3.58
C ASN A 490 -21.18 -3.53 2.12
N SER A 491 -22.34 -4.16 1.82
CA SER A 491 -22.91 -4.14 0.47
C SER A 491 -23.27 -2.75 -0.04
N CYS A 492 -23.63 -1.80 0.84
CA CYS A 492 -23.98 -0.44 0.43
C CYS A 492 -22.79 0.28 -0.23
N VAL A 493 -21.57 0.15 0.34
CA VAL A 493 -20.35 0.68 -0.28
C VAL A 493 -20.03 -0.09 -1.56
N ASN A 494 -20.10 -1.43 -1.50
CA ASN A 494 -19.76 -2.28 -2.64
C ASN A 494 -20.68 -2.01 -3.82
N ASP A 495 -22.00 -1.96 -3.61
CA ASP A 495 -22.95 -1.70 -4.67
C ASP A 495 -22.76 -0.31 -5.31
N ALA A 496 -22.45 0.72 -4.50
CA ALA A 496 -22.17 2.06 -5.03
C ALA A 496 -20.95 2.09 -5.97
N VAL A 497 -19.91 1.33 -5.64
CA VAL A 497 -18.67 1.24 -6.44
C VAL A 497 -18.88 0.33 -7.65
N ASP A 498 -19.48 -0.86 -7.46
CA ASP A 498 -19.73 -1.82 -8.53
C ASP A 498 -20.66 -1.25 -9.60
N ASP A 499 -21.78 -0.63 -9.19
CA ASP A 499 -22.73 -0.03 -10.11
C ASP A 499 -22.12 1.13 -10.91
N PHE A 500 -21.19 1.87 -10.32
CA PHE A 500 -20.44 2.90 -11.04
C PHE A 500 -19.56 2.29 -12.13
N PHE A 501 -18.78 1.24 -11.82
CA PHE A 501 -17.93 0.60 -12.81
C PHE A 501 -18.71 -0.18 -13.88
N LEU A 502 -19.81 -0.83 -13.50
CA LEU A 502 -20.55 -1.75 -14.38
C LEU A 502 -21.66 -1.07 -15.18
N HIS A 503 -22.27 -0.01 -14.63
CA HIS A 503 -23.52 0.56 -15.13
C HIS A 503 -23.48 2.07 -15.31
N ASP A 504 -22.30 2.71 -15.18
CA ASP A 504 -22.17 4.19 -15.23
C ASP A 504 -23.06 4.90 -14.17
N THR A 505 -23.43 4.19 -13.10
CA THR A 505 -24.34 4.73 -12.09
C THR A 505 -23.59 5.61 -11.12
N VAL A 506 -23.82 6.92 -11.21
CA VAL A 506 -23.26 7.90 -10.27
C VAL A 506 -24.26 8.14 -9.15
N PRO A 507 -23.87 8.03 -7.87
CA PRO A 507 -24.75 8.35 -6.76
C PRO A 507 -25.29 9.79 -6.85
N THR A 508 -26.61 9.95 -6.83
CA THR A 508 -27.26 11.28 -6.92
C THR A 508 -27.23 12.06 -5.61
N LYS A 509 -26.97 11.37 -4.51
CA LYS A 509 -26.71 11.90 -3.16
C LYS A 509 -25.57 11.12 -2.59
N ASP A 510 -24.78 11.75 -1.71
CA ASP A 510 -23.70 11.07 -1.02
C ASP A 510 -24.27 9.97 -0.09
N PRO A 511 -24.15 8.69 -0.47
CA PRO A 511 -24.70 7.61 0.35
C PRO A 511 -23.91 7.52 1.67
N ARG A 512 -24.66 7.28 2.74
CA ARG A 512 -24.10 6.98 4.06
C ARG A 512 -24.37 5.51 4.37
N CYS A 513 -23.34 4.73 4.28
CA CYS A 513 -23.28 3.30 4.51
C CYS A 513 -22.73 3.01 5.97
#